data_25c8a26c4f50c7f5b781a73f41178b31
#
_entry.id   25c8a26c4f50c7f5b781a73f41178b31
#
_cell.length_a   1.000
_cell.length_b   1.000
_cell.length_c   1.000
_cell.angle_alpha   90.00
_cell.angle_beta   90.00
_cell.angle_gamma   90.00
#
_symmetry.space_group_name_H-M   'P 1'
#
loop_
_entity.id
_entity.type
_entity.pdbx_description
1 polymer ?
#
loop_
_entity_poly.entity_id
_entity_poly.type
_entity_poly.pdbx_seq_one_letter_code
_entity_poly.pdbx_strand_id
1 'polypeptide(L)'
;MSLVSPHITLCTITSFSIFHLISFFLLYSTFLHQSSHAIKKSYIVYLGSHSHGPNPSASDLQYATNSHYNLLGSHLGSHEKAKEAIFYSYNKHINGFAAVLEVEEAIKLAKHPNVVSLFENKGHELQTTRSWEFLGLENNNGVVPKDSIWEKARYGDGTIIAGIDTGQPMFSITVSMSKSW
;
A
#
# COMPACT_ATOMS: atom_id res chain seq x y z
N MET A 1 3.38 -75.32 38.51
CA MET A 1 2.45 -74.68 37.52
C MET A 1 2.05 -73.33 38.10
N SER A 2 2.75 -72.29 37.68
CA SER A 2 2.52 -70.92 38.26
C SER A 2 1.48 -70.20 37.39
N LEU A 3 0.37 -69.85 38.04
CA LEU A 3 -0.70 -69.07 37.42
C LEU A 3 -0.26 -67.62 37.35
N VAL A 4 0.12 -67.14 36.18
CA VAL A 4 0.36 -65.72 35.90
C VAL A 4 -0.97 -64.99 35.93
N SER A 5 -1.09 -64.03 36.85
CA SER A 5 -2.31 -63.25 37.08
C SER A 5 -2.69 -62.41 35.86
N PRO A 6 -3.93 -62.43 35.35
CA PRO A 6 -4.37 -61.70 34.18
C PRO A 6 -4.43 -60.17 34.38
N HIS A 7 -4.31 -59.69 35.60
CA HIS A 7 -4.38 -58.25 35.93
C HIS A 7 -3.17 -57.43 35.49
N ILE A 8 -1.97 -58.02 35.34
CA ILE A 8 -0.75 -57.31 34.93
C ILE A 8 -0.80 -57.00 33.42
N THR A 9 -1.33 -57.91 32.63
CA THR A 9 -1.40 -57.74 31.16
C THR A 9 -2.42 -56.67 30.75
N LEU A 10 -3.50 -56.45 31.49
CA LEU A 10 -4.56 -55.49 31.17
C LEU A 10 -4.06 -54.03 31.45
N CYS A 11 -3.27 -53.83 32.52
CA CYS A 11 -2.76 -52.53 32.91
C CYS A 11 -1.67 -51.99 31.93
N THR A 12 -0.88 -52.87 31.33
CA THR A 12 0.14 -52.48 30.34
C THR A 12 -0.48 -52.13 28.99
N ILE A 13 -1.52 -52.78 28.54
CA ILE A 13 -2.22 -52.52 27.27
C ILE A 13 -2.91 -51.13 27.33
N THR A 14 -3.57 -50.81 28.44
CA THR A 14 -4.26 -49.52 28.59
C THR A 14 -3.28 -48.38 28.65
N SER A 15 -2.15 -48.51 29.32
CA SER A 15 -1.08 -47.50 29.40
C SER A 15 -0.49 -47.21 28.01
N PHE A 16 -0.24 -48.25 27.22
CA PHE A 16 0.32 -48.10 25.86
C PHE A 16 -0.66 -47.37 24.92
N SER A 17 -1.95 -47.67 25.03
CA SER A 17 -3.00 -47.01 24.24
C SER A 17 -3.13 -45.51 24.59
N ILE A 18 -3.03 -45.13 25.85
CA ILE A 18 -3.11 -43.76 26.31
C ILE A 18 -1.88 -42.92 25.78
N PHE A 19 -0.70 -43.53 25.80
CA PHE A 19 0.51 -42.87 25.26
C PHE A 19 0.37 -42.58 23.76
N HIS A 20 -0.18 -43.49 22.98
CA HIS A 20 -0.43 -43.30 21.57
C HIS A 20 -1.47 -42.19 21.29
N LEU A 21 -2.53 -42.12 22.08
CA LEU A 21 -3.52 -41.06 21.99
C LEU A 21 -2.97 -39.68 22.31
N ILE A 22 -2.15 -39.57 23.37
CA ILE A 22 -1.47 -38.31 23.72
C ILE A 22 -0.48 -37.89 22.62
N SER A 23 0.31 -38.85 22.09
CA SER A 23 1.24 -38.57 21.01
C SER A 23 0.52 -38.11 19.74
N PHE A 24 -0.59 -38.74 19.40
CA PHE A 24 -1.42 -38.37 18.26
C PHE A 24 -2.04 -36.97 18.45
N PHE A 25 -2.49 -36.65 19.65
CA PHE A 25 -3.05 -35.33 19.96
C PHE A 25 -1.98 -34.23 19.91
N LEU A 26 -0.77 -34.50 20.39
CA LEU A 26 0.37 -33.58 20.28
C LEU A 26 0.79 -33.34 18.83
N LEU A 27 0.87 -34.41 18.02
CA LEU A 27 1.17 -34.31 16.59
C LEU A 27 0.07 -33.55 15.84
N TYR A 28 -1.19 -33.78 16.19
CA TYR A 28 -2.34 -33.09 15.60
C TYR A 28 -2.35 -31.60 15.98
N SER A 29 -2.00 -31.26 17.22
CA SER A 29 -1.91 -29.87 17.67
C SER A 29 -0.79 -29.10 16.98
N THR A 30 0.35 -29.72 16.69
CA THR A 30 1.44 -29.08 15.93
C THR A 30 1.08 -28.87 14.47
N PHE A 31 0.29 -29.78 13.89
CA PHE A 31 -0.21 -29.63 12.52
C PHE A 31 -1.23 -28.48 12.37
N LEU A 32 -2.04 -28.23 13.39
CA LEU A 32 -2.99 -27.10 13.41
C LEU A 32 -2.31 -25.73 13.59
N HIS A 33 -1.05 -25.70 14.03
CA HIS A 33 -0.26 -24.47 14.17
C HIS A 33 0.54 -24.11 12.91
N GLN A 34 0.09 -24.56 11.72
CA GLN A 34 0.61 -24.01 10.48
C GLN A 34 0.23 -22.51 10.43
N SER A 35 1.22 -21.66 10.73
CA SER A 35 1.10 -20.23 10.53
C SER A 35 0.79 -19.99 9.05
N SER A 36 -0.43 -19.64 8.77
CA SER A 36 -0.81 -19.09 7.48
C SER A 36 0.08 -17.86 7.28
N HIS A 37 1.05 -17.92 6.38
CA HIS A 37 1.78 -16.74 5.96
C HIS A 37 0.77 -15.82 5.27
N ALA A 38 0.26 -14.88 6.03
CA ALA A 38 -0.65 -13.88 5.51
C ALA A 38 0.09 -13.02 4.47
N ILE A 39 -0.49 -12.94 3.28
CA ILE A 39 0.08 -12.16 2.17
C ILE A 39 -0.10 -10.69 2.52
N LYS A 40 1.03 -9.99 2.72
CA LYS A 40 1.05 -8.55 2.91
C LYS A 40 1.12 -7.83 1.57
N LYS A 41 0.32 -6.79 1.43
CA LYS A 41 0.28 -5.93 0.25
C LYS A 41 0.35 -4.46 0.66
N SER A 42 0.75 -3.62 -0.27
CA SER A 42 0.71 -2.17 -0.09
C SER A 42 -0.68 -1.63 -0.42
N TYR A 43 -1.22 -0.82 0.48
CA TYR A 43 -2.52 -0.17 0.33
C TYR A 43 -2.41 1.33 0.54
N ILE A 44 -3.27 2.08 -0.15
CA ILE A 44 -3.49 3.50 0.07
C ILE A 44 -4.85 3.65 0.74
N VAL A 45 -4.87 4.34 1.89
CA VAL A 45 -6.05 4.60 2.70
C VAL A 45 -6.37 6.08 2.60
N TYR A 46 -7.55 6.41 2.10
CA TYR A 46 -8.04 7.78 1.97
C TYR A 46 -9.07 8.08 3.05
N LEU A 47 -8.88 9.16 3.78
CA LEU A 47 -9.69 9.56 4.94
C LEU A 47 -10.57 10.80 4.68
N GLY A 48 -10.56 11.31 3.45
CA GLY A 48 -11.36 12.50 3.09
C GLY A 48 -10.59 13.81 3.25
N SER A 49 -11.21 14.81 3.85
CA SER A 49 -10.63 16.14 4.03
C SER A 49 -9.77 16.20 5.29
N HIS A 50 -8.76 17.09 5.26
CA HIS A 50 -8.04 17.47 6.47
C HIS A 50 -8.88 18.39 7.35
N SER A 51 -8.60 18.40 8.64
CA SER A 51 -9.17 19.39 9.59
C SER A 51 -8.47 20.74 9.49
N HIS A 52 -7.25 20.80 8.96
CA HIS A 52 -6.50 22.05 8.74
C HIS A 52 -6.86 22.68 7.39
N GLY A 53 -6.58 23.98 7.26
CA GLY A 53 -6.76 24.76 6.04
C GLY A 53 -5.67 24.52 4.98
N PRO A 54 -5.69 25.29 3.87
CA PRO A 54 -4.80 25.10 2.72
C PRO A 54 -3.32 25.41 3.05
N ASN A 55 -3.05 26.18 4.10
CA ASN A 55 -1.71 26.55 4.55
C ASN A 55 -1.45 26.00 5.96
N PRO A 56 -1.23 24.69 6.10
CA PRO A 56 -1.03 24.06 7.40
C PRO A 56 0.31 24.47 8.03
N SER A 57 0.31 24.67 9.33
CA SER A 57 1.52 24.81 10.12
C SER A 57 2.22 23.47 10.30
N ALA A 58 3.49 23.48 10.76
CA ALA A 58 4.20 22.25 11.09
C ALA A 58 3.48 21.39 12.15
N SER A 59 2.83 22.03 13.12
CA SER A 59 2.02 21.36 14.15
C SER A 59 0.79 20.68 13.56
N ASP A 60 0.12 21.29 12.57
CA ASP A 60 -1.03 20.69 11.92
C ASP A 60 -0.64 19.43 11.12
N LEU A 61 0.49 19.51 10.41
CA LEU A 61 1.02 18.35 9.68
C LEU A 61 1.40 17.21 10.63
N GLN A 62 2.01 17.53 11.77
CA GLN A 62 2.34 16.54 12.78
C GLN A 62 1.09 15.93 13.41
N TYR A 63 0.06 16.74 13.69
CA TYR A 63 -1.22 16.27 14.20
C TYR A 63 -1.89 15.30 13.21
N ALA A 64 -1.93 15.65 11.92
CA ALA A 64 -2.46 14.79 10.88
C ALA A 64 -1.71 13.45 10.82
N THR A 65 -0.39 13.49 10.84
CA THR A 65 0.45 12.28 10.86
C THR A 65 0.16 11.39 12.08
N ASN A 66 0.09 11.99 13.27
CA ASN A 66 -0.23 11.25 14.49
C ASN A 66 -1.63 10.65 14.46
N SER A 67 -2.60 11.34 13.84
CA SER A 67 -3.96 10.81 13.68
C SER A 67 -3.99 9.55 12.81
N HIS A 68 -3.16 9.48 11.77
CA HIS A 68 -3.00 8.29 10.92
C HIS A 68 -2.44 7.10 11.72
N TYR A 69 -1.39 7.33 12.53
CA TYR A 69 -0.84 6.29 13.39
C TYR A 69 -1.84 5.82 14.44
N ASN A 70 -2.61 6.72 15.03
CA ASN A 70 -3.61 6.39 16.02
C ASN A 70 -4.75 5.56 15.41
N LEU A 71 -5.24 5.95 14.22
CA LEU A 71 -6.29 5.23 13.52
C LEU A 71 -5.84 3.81 13.16
N LEU A 72 -4.69 3.66 12.54
CA LEU A 72 -4.18 2.34 12.20
C LEU A 72 -3.78 1.55 13.46
N GLY A 73 -3.21 2.21 14.47
CA GLY A 73 -2.83 1.59 15.74
C GLY A 73 -4.02 1.00 16.51
N SER A 74 -5.15 1.70 16.53
CA SER A 74 -6.39 1.18 17.12
C SER A 74 -6.88 -0.07 16.38
N HIS A 75 -6.66 -0.14 15.07
CA HIS A 75 -7.04 -1.27 14.25
C HIS A 75 -6.10 -2.48 14.39
N LEU A 76 -4.78 -2.25 14.43
CA LEU A 76 -3.75 -3.29 14.59
C LEU A 76 -3.47 -3.67 16.04
N GLY A 77 -4.08 -2.96 16.99
CA GLY A 77 -3.90 -3.18 18.44
C GLY A 77 -2.58 -2.66 19.01
N SER A 78 -1.75 -1.95 18.22
CA SER A 78 -0.50 -1.34 18.67
C SER A 78 -0.12 -0.13 17.80
N HIS A 79 0.34 0.93 18.46
CA HIS A 79 0.86 2.13 17.82
C HIS A 79 2.21 1.85 17.12
N GLU A 80 3.03 0.99 17.69
CA GLU A 80 4.31 0.57 17.12
C GLU A 80 4.09 -0.18 15.81
N LYS A 81 3.14 -1.13 15.76
CA LYS A 81 2.77 -1.83 14.52
C LYS A 81 2.28 -0.85 13.45
N ALA A 82 1.53 0.17 13.83
CA ALA A 82 1.08 1.18 12.88
C ALA A 82 2.25 1.98 12.29
N LYS A 83 3.24 2.34 13.12
CA LYS A 83 4.46 3.03 12.65
C LYS A 83 5.30 2.18 11.71
N GLU A 84 5.39 0.88 11.95
CA GLU A 84 6.09 -0.07 11.08
C GLU A 84 5.34 -0.30 9.77
N ALA A 85 4.01 -0.32 9.82
CA ALA A 85 3.17 -0.58 8.66
C ALA A 85 3.06 0.64 7.73
N ILE A 86 2.92 1.86 8.27
CA ILE A 86 2.79 3.09 7.49
C ILE A 86 4.17 3.52 6.97
N PHE A 87 4.35 3.48 5.67
CA PHE A 87 5.58 3.97 5.04
C PHE A 87 5.44 5.39 4.46
N TYR A 88 4.22 5.89 4.30
CA TYR A 88 3.97 7.26 3.86
C TYR A 88 2.68 7.83 4.45
N SER A 89 2.72 9.09 4.93
CA SER A 89 1.59 9.82 5.49
C SER A 89 1.29 11.04 4.64
N TYR A 90 0.11 11.07 4.02
CA TYR A 90 -0.38 12.20 3.22
C TYR A 90 -1.02 13.21 4.16
N ASN A 91 -0.26 14.17 4.64
CA ASN A 91 -0.67 15.08 5.70
C ASN A 91 -0.88 16.53 5.26
N LYS A 92 -0.71 16.84 3.96
CA LYS A 92 -0.78 18.22 3.45
C LYS A 92 -1.97 18.49 2.54
N HIS A 93 -2.09 17.77 1.44
CA HIS A 93 -3.10 18.03 0.41
C HIS A 93 -4.19 16.95 0.40
N ILE A 94 -3.81 15.74 0.69
CA ILE A 94 -4.67 14.56 0.78
C ILE A 94 -4.60 14.05 2.22
N ASN A 95 -5.73 13.73 2.81
CA ASN A 95 -5.77 13.12 4.13
C ASN A 95 -5.81 11.60 3.97
N GLY A 96 -4.74 10.95 4.39
CA GLY A 96 -4.60 9.51 4.25
C GLY A 96 -3.18 9.02 4.48
N PHE A 97 -2.97 7.74 4.24
CA PHE A 97 -1.65 7.14 4.37
C PHE A 97 -1.48 5.92 3.47
N ALA A 98 -0.23 5.55 3.20
CA ALA A 98 0.12 4.32 2.53
C ALA A 98 0.75 3.35 3.55
N ALA A 99 0.27 2.12 3.60
CA ALA A 99 0.69 1.12 4.57
C ALA A 99 0.79 -0.27 3.95
N VAL A 100 1.66 -1.11 4.52
CA VAL A 100 1.77 -2.53 4.21
C VAL A 100 0.92 -3.31 5.21
N LEU A 101 -0.16 -3.92 4.73
CA LEU A 101 -1.16 -4.61 5.55
C LEU A 101 -1.41 -6.02 5.02
N GLU A 102 -1.86 -6.89 5.90
CA GLU A 102 -2.45 -8.16 5.49
C GLU A 102 -3.80 -7.92 4.80
N VAL A 103 -4.15 -8.78 3.86
CA VAL A 103 -5.40 -8.62 3.08
C VAL A 103 -6.62 -8.54 4.01
N GLU A 104 -6.64 -9.35 5.07
CA GLU A 104 -7.74 -9.37 6.04
C GLU A 104 -7.82 -8.09 6.88
N GLU A 105 -6.66 -7.54 7.25
CA GLU A 105 -6.56 -6.25 7.97
C GLU A 105 -7.08 -5.13 7.08
N ALA A 106 -6.69 -5.10 5.81
CA ALA A 106 -7.15 -4.11 4.84
C ALA A 106 -8.68 -4.18 4.64
N ILE A 107 -9.26 -5.38 4.52
CA ILE A 107 -10.72 -5.56 4.39
C ILE A 107 -11.47 -5.06 5.64
N LYS A 108 -10.92 -5.30 6.83
CA LYS A 108 -11.52 -4.80 8.07
C LYS A 108 -11.39 -3.27 8.16
N LEU A 109 -10.21 -2.73 7.83
CA LEU A 109 -9.94 -1.29 7.84
C LEU A 109 -10.83 -0.53 6.85
N ALA A 110 -11.10 -1.10 5.68
CA ALA A 110 -12.00 -0.52 4.68
C ALA A 110 -13.43 -0.30 5.17
N LYS A 111 -13.85 -1.01 6.22
CA LYS A 111 -15.18 -0.87 6.84
C LYS A 111 -15.21 0.17 7.97
N HIS A 112 -14.06 0.76 8.29
CA HIS A 112 -13.98 1.74 9.37
C HIS A 112 -14.68 3.05 8.96
N PRO A 113 -15.52 3.67 9.81
CA PRO A 113 -16.33 4.84 9.45
C PRO A 113 -15.52 6.06 8.98
N ASN A 114 -14.28 6.19 9.44
CA ASN A 114 -13.39 7.29 9.05
C ASN A 114 -12.61 7.00 7.75
N VAL A 115 -12.78 5.83 7.14
CA VAL A 115 -12.13 5.47 5.87
C VAL A 115 -13.12 5.70 4.73
N VAL A 116 -12.80 6.63 3.86
CA VAL A 116 -13.62 6.94 2.68
C VAL A 116 -13.37 5.90 1.59
N SER A 117 -12.10 5.55 1.34
CA SER A 117 -11.74 4.50 0.42
C SER A 117 -10.38 3.86 0.77
N LEU A 118 -10.24 2.60 0.39
CA LEU A 118 -9.00 1.84 0.51
C LEU A 118 -8.79 1.06 -0.79
N PHE A 119 -7.61 1.17 -1.36
CA PHE A 119 -7.26 0.47 -2.60
C PHE A 119 -5.82 0.00 -2.59
N GLU A 120 -5.57 -1.08 -3.34
CA GLU A 120 -4.23 -1.65 -3.48
C GLU A 120 -3.32 -0.66 -4.22
N ASN A 121 -2.14 -0.39 -3.67
CA ASN A 121 -1.11 0.42 -4.31
C ASN A 121 -0.42 -0.41 -5.40
N LYS A 122 -0.85 -0.22 -6.64
CA LYS A 122 -0.29 -0.89 -7.81
C LYS A 122 0.63 0.06 -8.56
N GLY A 123 1.75 -0.47 -9.01
CA GLY A 123 2.62 0.24 -9.95
C GLY A 123 1.89 0.50 -11.27
N HIS A 124 2.09 1.67 -11.82
CA HIS A 124 1.60 2.04 -13.14
C HIS A 124 2.79 2.23 -14.07
N GLU A 125 2.67 1.70 -15.27
CA GLU A 125 3.64 1.94 -16.33
C GLU A 125 3.22 3.16 -17.15
N LEU A 126 4.20 3.83 -17.77
CA LEU A 126 3.93 4.91 -18.70
C LEU A 126 3.15 4.37 -19.89
N GLN A 127 1.97 4.91 -20.11
CA GLN A 127 1.05 4.44 -21.16
C GLN A 127 1.32 5.08 -22.52
N THR A 128 1.95 6.24 -22.53
CA THR A 128 2.17 7.02 -23.76
C THR A 128 3.62 7.37 -23.93
N THR A 129 4.15 7.02 -25.09
CA THR A 129 5.44 7.50 -25.60
C THR A 129 5.24 7.97 -27.05
N ARG A 130 6.07 8.91 -27.51
CA ARG A 130 6.02 9.44 -28.88
C ARG A 130 4.66 10.04 -29.28
N SER A 131 3.97 10.67 -28.35
CA SER A 131 2.67 11.30 -28.58
C SER A 131 2.73 12.37 -29.69
N TRP A 132 3.87 13.02 -29.87
CA TRP A 132 4.11 14.00 -30.92
C TRP A 132 4.04 13.41 -32.33
N GLU A 133 4.51 12.17 -32.56
CA GLU A 133 4.34 11.47 -33.83
C GLU A 133 2.87 11.15 -34.12
N PHE A 134 2.15 10.66 -33.06
CA PHE A 134 0.73 10.36 -33.17
C PHE A 134 -0.12 11.62 -33.47
N LEU A 135 0.26 12.76 -32.89
CA LEU A 135 -0.41 14.05 -33.12
C LEU A 135 0.04 14.71 -34.45
N GLY A 136 0.95 14.11 -35.20
CA GLY A 136 1.44 14.71 -36.42
C GLY A 136 2.27 15.98 -36.21
N LEU A 137 2.83 16.16 -35.03
CA LEU A 137 3.69 17.30 -34.67
C LEU A 137 5.11 17.15 -35.27
N GLU A 138 5.58 15.95 -35.35
CA GLU A 138 6.83 15.57 -36.04
C GLU A 138 6.65 14.30 -36.84
N ASN A 139 7.46 14.16 -37.90
CA ASN A 139 7.52 12.98 -38.75
C ASN A 139 8.94 12.40 -38.71
N ASN A 140 9.05 11.07 -38.82
CA ASN A 140 10.29 10.35 -39.08
C ASN A 140 11.53 10.94 -38.41
N ASN A 141 11.67 10.70 -37.08
CA ASN A 141 12.84 11.07 -36.31
C ASN A 141 13.04 12.58 -36.03
N GLY A 142 12.00 13.31 -35.71
CA GLY A 142 12.12 14.67 -35.20
C GLY A 142 12.04 15.76 -36.27
N VAL A 143 11.57 15.43 -37.44
CA VAL A 143 11.35 16.42 -38.51
C VAL A 143 9.97 17.06 -38.30
N VAL A 144 9.96 18.36 -38.01
CA VAL A 144 8.71 19.12 -37.89
C VAL A 144 8.21 19.47 -39.28
N PRO A 145 7.00 19.01 -39.68
CA PRO A 145 6.43 19.36 -40.99
C PRO A 145 6.19 20.85 -41.10
N LYS A 146 6.50 21.43 -42.25
CA LYS A 146 6.02 22.77 -42.61
C LYS A 146 4.49 22.75 -42.52
N ASP A 147 3.90 23.79 -42.01
CA ASP A 147 2.46 23.90 -41.77
C ASP A 147 1.95 23.07 -40.55
N SER A 148 2.84 22.46 -39.78
CA SER A 148 2.45 21.82 -38.51
C SER A 148 1.88 22.85 -37.53
N ILE A 149 1.10 22.35 -36.55
CA ILE A 149 0.57 23.22 -35.49
C ILE A 149 1.71 23.83 -34.66
N TRP A 150 2.86 23.17 -34.55
CA TRP A 150 4.02 23.68 -33.85
C TRP A 150 4.61 24.91 -34.57
N GLU A 151 4.76 24.85 -35.88
CA GLU A 151 5.25 25.98 -36.67
C GLU A 151 4.25 27.15 -36.62
N LYS A 152 2.96 26.86 -36.82
CA LYS A 152 1.89 27.88 -36.75
C LYS A 152 1.80 28.56 -35.39
N ALA A 153 2.01 27.79 -34.30
CA ALA A 153 2.06 28.29 -32.95
C ALA A 153 3.43 28.89 -32.58
N ARG A 154 4.36 29.01 -33.54
CA ARG A 154 5.73 29.52 -33.32
C ARG A 154 6.44 28.79 -32.18
N TYR A 155 6.23 27.46 -32.10
CA TYR A 155 6.82 26.59 -31.06
C TYR A 155 6.49 27.04 -29.62
N GLY A 156 5.36 27.71 -29.43
CA GLY A 156 4.95 28.22 -28.11
C GLY A 156 5.63 29.51 -27.71
N ASP A 157 6.19 30.27 -28.66
CA ASP A 157 6.80 31.56 -28.39
C ASP A 157 5.83 32.50 -27.65
N GLY A 158 6.26 33.04 -26.53
CA GLY A 158 5.45 33.90 -25.67
C GLY A 158 4.39 33.16 -24.83
N THR A 159 4.38 31.82 -24.81
CA THR A 159 3.48 31.03 -23.95
C THR A 159 4.16 30.51 -22.69
N ILE A 160 3.38 30.38 -21.61
CA ILE A 160 3.84 29.74 -20.37
C ILE A 160 3.32 28.30 -20.40
N ILE A 161 4.24 27.34 -20.34
CA ILE A 161 3.90 25.91 -20.28
C ILE A 161 4.21 25.44 -18.86
N ALA A 162 3.22 24.90 -18.16
CA ALA A 162 3.38 24.25 -16.88
C ALA A 162 3.19 22.75 -17.03
N GLY A 163 4.21 21.98 -16.64
CA GLY A 163 4.14 20.53 -16.51
C GLY A 163 3.94 20.16 -15.04
N ILE A 164 2.95 19.32 -14.74
CA ILE A 164 2.77 18.71 -13.42
C ILE A 164 3.17 17.25 -13.56
N ASP A 165 4.23 16.88 -12.86
CA ASP A 165 4.75 15.51 -12.91
C ASP A 165 4.82 14.91 -11.50
N THR A 166 4.58 13.60 -11.42
CA THR A 166 4.61 12.82 -10.17
C THR A 166 5.84 11.93 -10.05
N GLY A 167 6.83 12.09 -10.92
CA GLY A 167 7.99 11.20 -11.06
C GLY A 167 9.05 11.26 -9.95
N GLN A 168 8.88 12.11 -8.93
CA GLN A 168 9.74 12.20 -7.74
C GLN A 168 8.89 12.45 -6.51
N PRO A 169 9.38 12.17 -5.29
CA PRO A 169 8.60 12.32 -4.06
C PRO A 169 8.18 13.76 -3.75
N MET A 170 8.49 14.70 -4.61
CA MET A 170 7.98 16.08 -4.55
C MET A 170 7.30 16.42 -5.87
N PHE A 171 6.12 17.00 -5.79
CA PHE A 171 5.49 17.66 -6.93
C PHE A 171 6.43 18.77 -7.41
N SER A 172 6.99 18.65 -8.59
CA SER A 172 7.69 19.74 -9.24
C SER A 172 6.78 20.40 -10.26
N ILE A 173 6.54 21.70 -10.13
CA ILE A 173 5.94 22.49 -11.19
C ILE A 173 7.09 23.11 -11.96
N THR A 174 7.34 22.60 -13.16
CA THR A 174 8.32 23.21 -14.05
C THR A 174 7.60 24.26 -14.92
N VAL A 175 7.88 25.52 -14.68
CA VAL A 175 7.42 26.61 -15.54
C VAL A 175 8.55 26.90 -16.53
N SER A 176 8.35 26.61 -17.80
CA SER A 176 9.27 26.98 -18.87
C SER A 176 8.77 28.28 -19.52
N MET A 177 9.58 29.31 -19.49
CA MET A 177 9.31 30.50 -20.31
C MET A 177 10.14 30.36 -21.59
N SER A 178 9.47 30.28 -22.74
CA SER A 178 10.22 30.40 -24.00
C SER A 178 10.63 31.87 -24.17
N LYS A 179 11.93 32.12 -24.25
CA LYS A 179 12.45 33.41 -24.71
C LYS A 179 12.47 33.37 -26.24
N SER A 180 11.83 34.36 -26.86
CA SER A 180 12.08 34.65 -28.28
C SER A 180 13.56 35.00 -28.46
N TRP A 181 14.20 34.35 -29.40
CA TRP A 181 15.54 34.70 -29.93
C TRP A 181 15.39 35.72 -31.06
#